data_d58e98904cbb1eda67da44385d5a497f
#
_entry.id   d58e98904cbb1eda67da44385d5a497f
#
_cell.length_a   1.000
_cell.length_b   1.000
_cell.length_c   1.000
_cell.angle_alpha   90.00
_cell.angle_beta   90.00
_cell.angle_gamma   90.00
#
_symmetry.space_group_name_H-M   'P 1'
#
loop_
_entity.id
_entity.type
_entity.pdbx_description
1 polymer ?
#
loop_
_entity_poly.entity_id
_entity_poly.type
_entity_poly.pdbx_seq_one_letter_code
_entity_poly.pdbx_strand_id
1 'polypeptide(L)'
;MDRSRLKHLPMLIKDRRGCFHPGVPFARAEETLALVRAVNRPEVRLMLDLYHAQIGEGNLIALLREAMPWIGEIQVADVPGRCEPGTGEINYPAIARELKALGYVGNIGLEAWASGDNELALRRFREAFTVPG
;
A
#
# COMPACT_ATOMS: atom_id res chain seq x y z
N MET A 1 -2.00 -24.94 16.47
CA MET A 1 -2.20 -23.84 15.50
C MET A 1 -3.48 -24.17 14.74
N ASP A 2 -4.54 -23.41 15.00
CA ASP A 2 -5.88 -23.70 14.43
C ASP A 2 -5.88 -23.38 12.93
N ARG A 3 -5.98 -24.41 12.10
CA ARG A 3 -6.04 -24.30 10.64
C ARG A 3 -7.35 -23.70 10.12
N SER A 4 -8.37 -23.53 10.98
CA SER A 4 -9.65 -22.93 10.58
C SER A 4 -9.54 -21.45 10.28
N ARG A 5 -8.60 -20.73 10.92
CA ARG A 5 -8.32 -19.31 10.68
C ARG A 5 -7.60 -19.02 9.35
N LEU A 6 -6.92 -20.01 8.77
CA LEU A 6 -6.20 -19.83 7.50
C LEU A 6 -7.12 -19.88 6.27
N LYS A 7 -8.34 -20.39 6.42
CA LYS A 7 -9.29 -20.58 5.31
C LYS A 7 -9.94 -19.27 4.81
N HIS A 8 -9.71 -18.15 5.49
CA HIS A 8 -10.34 -16.86 5.18
C HIS A 8 -9.36 -15.72 4.93
N LEU A 9 -8.05 -16.00 4.81
CA LEU A 9 -7.10 -14.96 4.41
C LEU A 9 -7.30 -14.65 2.93
N PRO A 10 -7.50 -13.37 2.56
CA PRO A 10 -7.63 -12.98 1.16
C PRO A 10 -6.33 -13.24 0.41
N MET A 11 -6.46 -13.67 -0.84
CA MET A 11 -5.34 -13.63 -1.78
C MET A 11 -5.07 -12.18 -2.15
N LEU A 12 -3.86 -11.71 -1.88
CA LEU A 12 -3.44 -10.36 -2.22
C LEU A 12 -2.70 -10.37 -3.55
N ILE A 13 -3.17 -9.57 -4.49
CA ILE A 13 -2.49 -9.34 -5.77
C ILE A 13 -1.82 -7.98 -5.67
N LYS A 14 -0.49 -7.98 -5.75
CA LYS A 14 0.33 -6.78 -5.61
C LYS A 14 0.57 -6.13 -6.96
N ASP A 15 0.41 -4.81 -7.01
CA ASP A 15 0.94 -3.99 -8.08
C ASP A 15 2.47 -3.92 -7.96
N ARG A 16 3.16 -4.12 -9.06
CA ARG A 16 4.63 -4.03 -9.11
C ARG A 16 5.05 -3.24 -10.32
N ARG A 17 5.66 -2.11 -10.13
CA ARG A 17 6.26 -1.42 -11.25
C ARG A 17 7.68 -1.89 -11.54
N GLY A 18 7.91 -2.00 -12.85
CA GLY A 18 9.13 -2.52 -13.44
C GLY A 18 10.33 -1.59 -13.49
N CYS A 19 10.51 -0.62 -12.58
CA CYS A 19 11.79 0.08 -12.54
C CYS A 19 12.98 -0.85 -12.21
N PHE A 20 12.70 -2.01 -11.61
CA PHE A 20 13.70 -3.06 -11.37
C PHE A 20 13.41 -4.38 -12.12
N HIS A 21 12.26 -4.51 -12.78
CA HIS A 21 11.84 -5.72 -13.48
C HIS A 21 11.08 -5.38 -14.78
N PRO A 22 11.77 -5.01 -15.86
CA PRO A 22 11.14 -4.74 -17.15
C PRO A 22 10.31 -5.93 -17.62
N GLY A 23 9.10 -5.69 -18.12
CA GLY A 23 8.23 -6.74 -18.67
C GLY A 23 7.40 -7.51 -17.66
N VAL A 24 7.33 -7.08 -16.40
CA VAL A 24 6.42 -7.67 -15.41
C VAL A 24 4.98 -7.22 -15.70
N PRO A 25 4.01 -8.14 -15.76
CA PRO A 25 2.61 -7.77 -15.84
C PRO A 25 2.18 -7.03 -14.55
N PHE A 26 1.14 -6.19 -14.66
CA PHE A 26 0.62 -5.38 -13.55
C PHE A 26 1.64 -4.34 -13.04
N ALA A 27 2.20 -3.60 -13.98
CA ALA A 27 3.13 -2.52 -13.69
C ALA A 27 2.45 -1.30 -13.03
N ARG A 28 1.13 -1.14 -13.21
CA ARG A 28 0.33 -0.04 -12.66
C ARG A 28 -0.75 -0.59 -11.74
N ALA A 29 -1.09 0.18 -10.71
CA ALA A 29 -2.14 -0.20 -9.77
C ALA A 29 -3.50 -0.34 -10.46
N GLU A 30 -3.79 0.48 -11.49
CA GLU A 30 -5.03 0.38 -12.26
C GLU A 30 -5.18 -0.98 -12.97
N GLU A 31 -4.08 -1.56 -13.47
CA GLU A 31 -4.12 -2.89 -14.14
C GLU A 31 -4.44 -4.00 -13.13
N THR A 32 -3.81 -3.93 -11.96
CA THR A 32 -4.08 -4.86 -10.86
C THR A 32 -5.49 -4.69 -10.32
N LEU A 33 -5.97 -3.46 -10.21
CA LEU A 33 -7.34 -3.15 -9.80
C LEU A 33 -8.35 -3.70 -10.80
N ALA A 34 -8.09 -3.55 -12.11
CA ALA A 34 -8.94 -4.11 -13.16
C ALA A 34 -9.03 -5.64 -13.05
N LEU A 35 -7.92 -6.33 -12.77
CA LEU A 35 -7.91 -7.76 -12.53
C LEU A 35 -8.76 -8.14 -11.30
N VAL A 36 -8.55 -7.47 -10.17
CA VAL A 36 -9.30 -7.75 -8.94
C VAL A 36 -10.81 -7.52 -9.14
N ARG A 37 -11.18 -6.46 -9.86
CA ARG A 37 -12.59 -6.19 -10.26
C ARG A 37 -13.16 -7.30 -11.16
N ALA A 38 -12.39 -7.77 -12.12
CA ALA A 38 -12.82 -8.82 -13.04
C ALA A 38 -13.00 -10.16 -12.32
N VAL A 39 -12.12 -10.49 -11.38
CA VAL A 39 -12.24 -11.69 -10.53
C VAL A 39 -13.47 -11.57 -9.60
N ASN A 40 -13.75 -10.40 -9.08
CA ASN A 40 -14.91 -10.07 -8.23
C ASN A 40 -15.20 -11.10 -7.13
N ARG A 41 -14.18 -11.52 -6.41
CA ARG A 41 -14.29 -12.46 -5.29
C ARG A 41 -13.83 -11.79 -4.00
N PRO A 42 -14.55 -11.94 -2.88
CA PRO A 42 -14.15 -11.34 -1.61
C PRO A 42 -12.82 -11.88 -1.08
N GLU A 43 -12.43 -13.07 -1.53
CA GLU A 43 -11.16 -13.71 -1.17
C GLU A 43 -9.96 -13.18 -1.96
N VAL A 44 -10.21 -12.40 -3.02
CA VAL A 44 -9.14 -11.82 -3.87
C VAL A 44 -9.17 -10.31 -3.72
N ARG A 45 -8.08 -9.74 -3.20
CA ARG A 45 -7.97 -8.32 -2.88
C ARG A 45 -6.70 -7.70 -3.47
N LEU A 46 -6.74 -6.39 -3.65
CA LEU A 46 -5.58 -5.61 -4.02
C LEU A 46 -4.67 -5.41 -2.80
N MET A 47 -3.39 -5.73 -2.94
CA MET A 47 -2.33 -5.21 -2.08
C MET A 47 -1.77 -3.97 -2.75
N LEU A 48 -2.18 -2.79 -2.27
CA LEU A 48 -1.75 -1.52 -2.83
C LEU A 48 -0.43 -1.08 -2.21
N ASP A 49 0.63 -1.07 -3.02
CA ASP A 49 1.95 -0.57 -2.61
C ASP A 49 2.10 0.89 -3.06
N LEU A 50 2.09 1.82 -2.09
CA LEU A 50 2.14 3.25 -2.37
C LEU A 50 3.48 3.71 -2.96
N TYR A 51 4.59 3.00 -2.67
CA TYR A 51 5.88 3.28 -3.28
C TYR A 51 5.83 3.00 -4.80
N HIS A 52 5.35 1.82 -5.17
CA HIS A 52 5.23 1.45 -6.58
C HIS A 52 4.21 2.30 -7.32
N ALA A 53 3.06 2.58 -6.71
CA ALA A 53 2.03 3.42 -7.28
C ALA A 53 2.51 4.87 -7.50
N GLN A 54 3.29 5.44 -6.56
CA GLN A 54 3.86 6.78 -6.73
C GLN A 54 4.79 6.85 -7.93
N ILE A 55 5.71 5.91 -8.08
CA ILE A 55 6.62 5.84 -9.23
C ILE A 55 5.83 5.57 -10.52
N GLY A 56 4.78 4.76 -10.41
CA GLY A 56 3.97 4.29 -11.50
C GLY A 56 3.12 5.36 -12.14
N GLU A 57 2.30 5.97 -11.36
CA GLU A 57 1.19 6.80 -11.82
C GLU A 57 0.96 8.02 -10.92
N GLY A 58 1.44 8.00 -9.68
CA GLY A 58 1.19 9.07 -8.73
C GLY A 58 -0.29 9.22 -8.39
N ASN A 59 -0.70 10.46 -8.04
CA ASN A 59 -2.10 10.79 -7.74
C ASN A 59 -2.73 9.86 -6.68
N LEU A 60 -1.96 9.52 -5.64
CA LEU A 60 -2.27 8.46 -4.68
C LEU A 60 -3.60 8.65 -3.96
N ILE A 61 -4.00 9.90 -3.67
CA ILE A 61 -5.28 10.17 -2.99
C ILE A 61 -6.48 9.76 -3.88
N ALA A 62 -6.44 10.09 -5.17
CA ALA A 62 -7.49 9.68 -6.09
C ALA A 62 -7.51 8.16 -6.27
N LEU A 63 -6.33 7.54 -6.38
CA LEU A 63 -6.20 6.09 -6.48
C LEU A 63 -6.77 5.38 -5.24
N LEU A 64 -6.49 5.87 -4.03
CA LEU A 64 -7.05 5.33 -2.79
C LEU A 64 -8.58 5.38 -2.79
N ARG A 65 -9.17 6.52 -3.18
CA ARG A 65 -10.63 6.68 -3.28
C ARG A 65 -11.26 5.67 -4.23
N GLU A 66 -10.63 5.48 -5.38
CA GLU A 66 -11.12 4.54 -6.40
C GLU A 66 -10.96 3.08 -5.98
N ALA A 67 -9.80 2.73 -5.41
CA ALA A 67 -9.44 1.36 -5.09
C ALA A 67 -9.99 0.86 -3.75
N MET A 68 -10.45 1.75 -2.86
CA MET A 68 -10.80 1.43 -1.47
C MET A 68 -11.69 0.19 -1.31
N PRO A 69 -12.76 -0.04 -2.10
CA PRO A 69 -13.60 -1.22 -1.94
C PRO A 69 -12.87 -2.55 -2.20
N TRP A 70 -11.71 -2.49 -2.84
CA TRP A 70 -10.96 -3.65 -3.32
C TRP A 70 -9.66 -3.90 -2.55
N ILE A 71 -9.23 -2.93 -1.75
CA ILE A 71 -7.98 -3.01 -0.98
C ILE A 71 -8.12 -4.02 0.16
N GLY A 72 -7.17 -4.94 0.25
CA GLY A 72 -7.01 -5.85 1.38
C GLY A 72 -5.87 -5.45 2.30
N GLU A 73 -4.80 -4.88 1.74
CA GLU A 73 -3.63 -4.41 2.47
C GLU A 73 -3.00 -3.22 1.75
N ILE A 74 -2.39 -2.32 2.51
CA ILE A 74 -1.57 -1.23 1.99
C ILE A 74 -0.12 -1.45 2.42
N GLN A 75 0.82 -1.32 1.48
CA GLN A 75 2.25 -1.28 1.76
C GLN A 75 2.81 0.10 1.51
N VAL A 76 3.78 0.48 2.34
CA VAL A 76 4.37 1.83 2.30
C VAL A 76 5.89 1.81 2.31
N ALA A 77 6.46 2.68 1.52
CA ALA A 77 7.82 3.18 1.58
C ALA A 77 7.87 4.54 0.90
N ASP A 78 8.86 5.37 1.21
CA ASP A 78 8.97 6.69 0.59
C ASP A 78 9.82 6.66 -0.69
N VAL A 79 9.53 7.55 -1.60
CA VAL A 79 10.21 7.69 -2.89
C VAL A 79 11.19 8.88 -2.80
N PRO A 80 12.42 8.76 -3.34
CA PRO A 80 12.93 7.69 -4.20
C PRO A 80 13.66 6.56 -3.46
N GLY A 81 14.03 6.74 -2.19
CA GLY A 81 14.98 5.86 -1.47
C GLY A 81 14.42 4.52 -1.03
N ARG A 82 13.10 4.30 -1.13
CA ARG A 82 12.40 3.14 -0.57
C ARG A 82 12.65 2.98 0.93
N CYS A 83 12.75 4.10 1.64
CA CYS A 83 12.92 4.15 3.08
C CYS A 83 11.59 4.45 3.80
N GLU A 84 11.65 4.63 5.11
CA GLU A 84 10.47 4.92 5.92
C GLU A 84 9.80 6.25 5.55
N PRO A 85 8.49 6.44 5.85
CA PRO A 85 7.76 7.69 5.64
C PRO A 85 8.48 8.93 6.19
N GLY A 86 8.47 10.02 5.41
CA GLY A 86 9.11 11.28 5.76
C GLY A 86 10.56 11.40 5.29
N THR A 87 11.05 10.44 4.52
CA THR A 87 12.40 10.48 3.92
C THR A 87 12.40 10.85 2.44
N GLY A 88 11.23 11.10 1.86
CA GLY A 88 11.09 11.38 0.44
C GLY A 88 9.93 12.31 0.10
N GLU A 89 9.27 12.04 -1.03
CA GLU A 89 8.30 12.96 -1.65
C GLU A 89 6.83 12.63 -1.37
N ILE A 90 6.51 11.46 -0.75
CA ILE A 90 5.13 11.08 -0.50
C ILE A 90 4.57 11.81 0.72
N ASN A 91 3.42 12.49 0.57
CA ASN A 91 2.75 13.15 1.68
C ASN A 91 1.96 12.16 2.54
N TYR A 92 2.64 11.35 3.35
CA TYR A 92 2.02 10.35 4.21
C TYR A 92 1.00 10.90 5.22
N PRO A 93 1.18 12.10 5.81
CA PRO A 93 0.13 12.71 6.62
C PRO A 93 -1.18 12.95 5.87
N ALA A 94 -1.13 13.33 4.60
CA ALA A 94 -2.33 13.46 3.77
C ALA A 94 -2.95 12.09 3.46
N ILE A 95 -2.14 11.10 3.14
CA ILE A 95 -2.57 9.70 2.94
C ILE A 95 -3.28 9.16 4.19
N ALA A 96 -2.70 9.35 5.38
CA ALA A 96 -3.27 8.86 6.63
C ALA A 96 -4.65 9.50 6.93
N ARG A 97 -4.77 10.82 6.72
CA ARG A 97 -6.08 11.50 6.85
C ARG A 97 -7.11 10.97 5.87
N GLU A 98 -6.72 10.75 4.62
CA GLU A 98 -7.63 10.20 3.61
C GLU A 98 -8.09 8.78 3.96
N LEU A 99 -7.18 7.89 4.36
CA LEU A 99 -7.52 6.54 4.81
C LEU A 99 -8.51 6.55 5.98
N LYS A 100 -8.30 7.44 6.95
CA LYS A 100 -9.25 7.65 8.06
C LYS A 100 -10.62 8.11 7.56
N ALA A 101 -10.65 9.08 6.65
CA ALA A 101 -11.88 9.61 6.08
C ALA A 101 -12.66 8.55 5.27
N LEU A 102 -11.94 7.66 4.58
CA LEU A 102 -12.51 6.54 3.84
C LEU A 102 -12.90 5.35 4.73
N GLY A 103 -12.63 5.41 6.03
CA GLY A 103 -12.97 4.34 6.97
C GLY A 103 -12.11 3.07 6.80
N TYR A 104 -10.88 3.20 6.33
CA TYR A 104 -9.99 2.06 6.18
C TYR A 104 -9.62 1.46 7.54
N VAL A 105 -9.86 0.15 7.70
CA VAL A 105 -9.58 -0.62 8.93
C VAL A 105 -8.63 -1.79 8.69
N GLY A 106 -8.06 -1.89 7.47
CA GLY A 106 -7.12 -2.93 7.10
C GLY A 106 -5.71 -2.69 7.63
N ASN A 107 -4.81 -3.59 7.27
CA ASN A 107 -3.41 -3.49 7.65
C ASN A 107 -2.65 -2.50 6.77
N ILE A 108 -1.72 -1.77 7.39
CA ILE A 108 -0.72 -0.95 6.71
C ILE A 108 0.65 -1.52 7.10
N GLY A 109 1.40 -2.01 6.12
CA GLY A 109 2.71 -2.62 6.30
C GLY A 109 3.84 -1.71 5.81
N LEU A 110 4.93 -1.64 6.56
CA LEU A 110 6.16 -0.99 6.11
C LEU A 110 6.98 -2.00 5.29
N GLU A 111 7.17 -1.74 4.00
CA GLU A 111 8.07 -2.51 3.13
C GLU A 111 9.19 -1.60 2.64
N ALA A 112 10.12 -1.27 3.54
CA ALA A 112 11.14 -0.27 3.33
C ALA A 112 12.48 -0.68 3.95
N TRP A 113 13.54 -0.04 3.48
CA TRP A 113 14.83 -0.02 4.17
C TRP A 113 14.82 1.11 5.20
N ALA A 114 15.51 0.94 6.32
CA ALA A 114 15.75 2.07 7.20
C ALA A 114 16.74 3.04 6.54
N SER A 115 16.44 4.34 6.55
CA SER A 115 17.37 5.37 6.05
C SER A 115 18.60 5.55 6.93
N GLY A 116 18.54 5.00 8.15
CA GLY A 116 19.59 5.03 9.16
C GLY A 116 19.25 4.07 10.28
N ASP A 117 18.86 4.58 11.45
CA ASP A 117 18.49 3.78 12.60
C ASP A 117 17.13 3.07 12.42
N ASN A 118 17.08 1.77 12.68
CA ASN A 118 15.90 0.94 12.49
C ASN A 118 14.74 1.31 13.44
N GLU A 119 15.05 1.67 14.69
CA GLU A 119 14.01 2.03 15.66
C GLU A 119 13.38 3.38 15.29
N LEU A 120 14.21 4.33 14.83
CA LEU A 120 13.73 5.61 14.33
C LEU A 120 12.83 5.42 13.10
N ALA A 121 13.20 4.54 12.18
CA ALA A 121 12.40 4.23 10.99
C ALA A 121 11.02 3.68 11.37
N LEU A 122 10.95 2.74 12.32
CA LEU A 122 9.69 2.19 12.82
C LEU A 122 8.85 3.25 13.56
N ARG A 123 9.49 4.15 14.30
CA ARG A 123 8.79 5.25 14.98
C ARG A 123 8.18 6.21 13.97
N ARG A 124 8.93 6.65 12.97
CA ARG A 124 8.44 7.52 11.88
C ARG A 124 7.26 6.89 11.14
N PHE A 125 7.34 5.59 10.85
CA PHE A 125 6.23 4.86 10.26
C PHE A 125 4.98 4.92 11.14
N ARG A 126 5.08 4.63 12.43
CA ARG A 126 3.94 4.70 13.36
C ARG A 126 3.37 6.12 13.43
N GLU A 127 4.22 7.13 13.56
CA GLU A 127 3.82 8.54 13.65
C GLU A 127 3.08 9.01 12.40
N ALA A 128 3.53 8.58 11.20
CA ALA A 128 2.91 8.95 9.92
C ALA A 128 1.45 8.52 9.83
N PHE A 129 1.05 7.43 10.51
CA PHE A 129 -0.31 6.90 10.50
C PHE A 129 -1.08 7.12 11.81
N THR A 130 -0.49 7.83 12.77
CA THR A 130 -1.17 8.25 13.99
C THR A 130 -1.87 9.59 13.71
N VAL A 131 -3.14 9.52 13.29
CA VAL A 131 -3.93 10.73 13.02
C VAL A 131 -4.64 11.13 14.32
N PRO A 132 -4.39 12.35 14.85
CA PRO A 132 -5.15 12.87 16.00
C PRO A 132 -6.65 12.81 15.73
N GLY A 133 -7.41 12.49 16.77
CA GLY A 133 -8.88 12.39 16.74
C GLY A 133 -9.57 13.74 16.53
#